data_3f64ef6ea07ce3a9c7bf02b15d5d7443
#
_entry.id   3f64ef6ea07ce3a9c7bf02b15d5d7443
#
_cell.length_a   1.000
_cell.length_b   1.000
_cell.length_c   1.000
_cell.angle_alpha   90.00
_cell.angle_beta   90.00
_cell.angle_gamma   90.00
#
_symmetry.space_group_name_H-M   'P 1'
#
loop_
_entity.id
_entity.type
_entity.pdbx_description
1 polymer ?
#
loop_
_entity_poly.entity_id
_entity_poly.type
_entity_poly.pdbx_seq_one_letter_code
_entity_poly.pdbx_strand_id
1 'polypeptide(L)'
;MNRSHFLGNVLFCLIVILACAVGARAQQNQDPPAADPPQDAPQQTAQQPEAAPPPVPAETTEKVLTNFVEAGGSYRELTNNFGDWSGGYARAVYTEGKNTWSGEVNGQHEFGDGGVYMAAGDTYNFNSTWYASLTLGSSVGGFFWPRFRADAFLNRKWLSRKQLIATIGYGYYAAKDVHRDQSVFVGTTYYFTKPWIFEDGLRFNVSNPGAIFSPSGFVALTQGANKHHYVTVNAEFGEEAYQLVGPTTVLSRFESQSLTITWRQWLGKNWGFNLISDYYHSPFYERGGGSFGFFKEF
;
A
#
# COMPACT_ATOMS: atom_id res chain seq x y z
N MET A 1 -7.34 11.95 -30.17
CA MET A 1 -6.81 12.53 -28.91
C MET A 1 -5.28 12.42 -28.90
N ASN A 2 -4.57 13.48 -28.56
CA ASN A 2 -3.15 13.66 -28.92
C ASN A 2 -2.23 12.86 -27.99
N ARG A 3 -1.48 11.89 -28.52
CA ARG A 3 -0.47 11.09 -27.82
C ARG A 3 0.64 11.92 -27.11
N SER A 4 0.78 13.19 -27.49
CA SER A 4 1.78 14.11 -26.92
C SER A 4 1.47 14.57 -25.49
N HIS A 5 0.21 14.67 -25.09
CA HIS A 5 -0.15 15.06 -23.70
C HIS A 5 0.03 13.92 -22.71
N PHE A 6 -0.11 12.67 -23.15
CA PHE A 6 0.08 11.49 -22.31
C PHE A 6 1.55 11.27 -21.91
N LEU A 7 2.45 11.34 -22.90
CA LEU A 7 3.90 11.25 -22.63
C LEU A 7 4.39 12.37 -21.71
N GLY A 8 3.81 13.57 -21.81
CA GLY A 8 4.12 14.69 -20.93
C GLY A 8 3.75 14.44 -19.48
N ASN A 9 2.60 13.85 -19.21
CA ASN A 9 2.13 13.59 -17.84
C ASN A 9 2.89 12.43 -17.16
N VAL A 10 3.19 11.35 -17.90
CA VAL A 10 4.00 10.24 -17.37
C VAL A 10 5.44 10.69 -17.13
N LEU A 11 5.99 11.51 -18.04
CA LEU A 11 7.34 12.08 -17.88
C LEU A 11 7.41 13.06 -16.71
N PHE A 12 6.35 13.84 -16.45
CA PHE A 12 6.26 14.74 -15.30
C PHE A 12 6.22 13.98 -13.98
N CYS A 13 5.45 12.89 -13.88
CA CYS A 13 5.44 12.03 -12.70
C CYS A 13 6.81 11.35 -12.46
N LEU A 14 7.46 10.85 -13.52
CA LEU A 14 8.81 10.29 -13.44
C LEU A 14 9.85 11.34 -13.03
N ILE A 15 9.74 12.58 -13.51
CA ILE A 15 10.65 13.68 -13.16
C ILE A 15 10.44 14.10 -11.70
N VAL A 16 9.23 14.11 -11.17
CA VAL A 16 8.96 14.39 -9.75
C VAL A 16 9.56 13.28 -8.86
N ILE A 17 9.45 12.02 -9.23
CA ILE A 17 10.07 10.89 -8.52
C ILE A 17 11.61 10.99 -8.60
N LEU A 18 12.17 11.32 -9.77
CA LEU A 18 13.62 11.49 -9.94
C LEU A 18 14.15 12.75 -9.21
N ALA A 19 13.41 13.85 -9.20
CA ALA A 19 13.80 15.08 -8.49
C ALA A 19 13.84 14.88 -6.97
N CYS A 20 12.91 14.09 -6.41
CA CYS A 20 12.97 13.71 -5.00
C CYS A 20 14.17 12.80 -4.67
N ALA A 21 14.58 11.93 -5.60
CA ALA A 21 15.76 11.07 -5.43
C ALA A 21 17.08 11.82 -5.55
N VAL A 22 17.14 12.87 -6.38
CA VAL A 22 18.33 13.72 -6.56
C VAL A 22 18.51 14.70 -5.40
N GLY A 23 17.43 15.22 -4.83
CA GLY A 23 17.49 16.09 -3.64
C GLY A 23 18.05 15.40 -2.40
N ALA A 24 17.88 14.08 -2.28
CA ALA A 24 18.46 13.30 -1.19
C ALA A 24 19.96 13.06 -1.32
N ARG A 25 20.55 13.18 -2.51
CA ARG A 25 21.99 13.03 -2.74
C ARG A 25 22.82 14.30 -2.53
N ALA A 26 22.19 15.46 -2.56
CA ALA A 26 22.89 16.74 -2.43
C ALA A 26 23.31 17.10 -0.99
N GLN A 27 22.87 16.36 0.03
CA GLN A 27 23.21 16.61 1.44
C GLN A 27 24.28 15.70 2.02
N GLN A 28 24.90 14.82 1.22
CA GLN A 28 25.85 13.81 1.72
C GLN A 28 27.33 14.07 1.37
N ASN A 29 27.69 15.23 0.81
CA ASN A 29 29.07 15.58 0.54
C ASN A 29 29.49 16.79 1.39
N GLN A 30 29.78 16.57 2.66
CA GLN A 30 30.71 17.36 3.43
C GLN A 30 31.75 16.42 4.02
N ASP A 31 32.96 16.48 3.44
CA ASP A 31 34.12 15.78 3.93
C ASP A 31 34.53 16.31 5.30
N PRO A 32 34.96 15.45 6.23
CA PRO A 32 35.57 15.87 7.49
C PRO A 32 37.01 16.34 7.24
N PRO A 33 37.52 17.33 8.00
CA PRO A 33 38.86 17.85 7.84
C PRO A 33 39.93 16.84 8.25
N ALA A 34 41.05 16.94 7.55
CA ALA A 34 42.21 16.08 7.66
C ALA A 34 42.81 16.05 9.07
N ALA A 35 43.21 14.86 9.50
CA ALA A 35 43.96 14.62 10.73
C ALA A 35 45.46 14.85 10.52
N ASP A 36 46.09 15.55 11.47
CA ASP A 36 47.56 15.70 11.58
C ASP A 36 48.23 14.42 12.12
N PRO A 37 49.53 14.20 11.81
CA PRO A 37 50.20 12.94 12.02
C PRO A 37 50.68 12.72 13.49
N PRO A 38 51.05 11.47 13.86
CA PRO A 38 51.27 11.06 15.24
C PRO A 38 52.68 11.35 15.73
N GLN A 39 52.81 11.75 16.99
CA GLN A 39 54.08 11.72 17.73
C GLN A 39 54.01 10.81 18.97
N ASP A 40 54.86 9.82 18.90
CA ASP A 40 55.64 9.10 19.93
C ASP A 40 55.02 8.64 21.27
N ALA A 41 55.18 7.35 21.50
CA ALA A 41 54.96 6.55 22.71
C ALA A 41 56.11 6.70 23.74
N PRO A 42 56.13 5.97 24.86
CA PRO A 42 55.10 5.57 25.80
C PRO A 42 55.43 5.91 27.27
N GLN A 43 54.49 6.19 28.10
CA GLN A 43 54.62 6.07 29.56
C GLN A 43 53.55 5.15 30.12
N GLN A 44 53.97 4.01 30.67
CA GLN A 44 53.16 3.15 31.50
C GLN A 44 52.73 3.88 32.78
N THR A 45 51.45 4.18 32.89
CA THR A 45 50.86 4.60 34.17
C THR A 45 49.85 3.55 34.62
N ALA A 46 49.96 3.15 35.85
CA ALA A 46 49.18 2.10 36.51
C ALA A 46 47.67 2.24 36.24
N GLN A 47 47.05 1.13 35.83
CA GLN A 47 45.58 1.04 35.67
C GLN A 47 44.88 1.18 37.00
N GLN A 48 44.18 2.29 37.15
CA GLN A 48 43.14 2.47 38.15
C GLN A 48 41.90 1.70 37.67
N PRO A 49 41.15 0.98 38.51
CA PRO A 49 39.97 0.23 38.06
C PRO A 49 38.96 1.18 37.42
N GLU A 50 38.64 0.93 36.14
CA GLU A 50 37.66 1.66 35.38
C GLU A 50 36.28 1.49 36.05
N ALA A 51 35.65 2.59 36.47
CA ALA A 51 34.33 2.60 37.00
C ALA A 51 33.36 2.09 35.91
N ALA A 52 32.49 1.14 36.28
CA ALA A 52 31.49 0.59 35.35
C ALA A 52 30.69 1.76 34.73
N PRO A 53 30.45 1.71 33.37
CA PRO A 53 29.68 2.75 32.71
C PRO A 53 28.30 2.89 33.38
N PRO A 54 27.77 4.11 33.48
CA PRO A 54 26.44 4.30 34.05
C PRO A 54 25.42 3.50 33.24
N PRO A 55 24.39 2.91 33.88
CA PRO A 55 23.38 2.13 33.16
C PRO A 55 22.77 3.02 32.07
N VAL A 56 22.85 2.57 30.82
CA VAL A 56 22.16 3.19 29.69
C VAL A 56 20.68 3.25 30.08
N PRO A 57 20.04 4.44 30.04
CA PRO A 57 18.63 4.51 30.32
C PRO A 57 17.92 3.53 29.39
N ALA A 58 17.10 2.63 29.96
CA ALA A 58 16.28 1.74 29.17
C ALA A 58 15.45 2.62 28.22
N GLU A 59 15.73 2.54 26.91
CA GLU A 59 14.87 3.13 25.91
C GLU A 59 13.49 2.55 26.16
N THR A 60 12.59 3.39 26.65
CA THR A 60 11.17 3.06 26.73
C THR A 60 10.73 2.89 25.30
N THR A 61 10.70 1.64 24.81
CA THR A 61 10.16 1.30 23.52
C THR A 61 8.67 1.59 23.62
N GLU A 62 8.28 2.79 23.21
CA GLU A 62 6.86 3.16 23.16
C GLU A 62 6.18 2.11 22.28
N LYS A 63 5.25 1.36 22.87
CA LYS A 63 4.51 0.30 22.19
C LYS A 63 3.83 0.94 20.98
N VAL A 64 4.26 0.59 19.77
CA VAL A 64 3.59 1.03 18.55
C VAL A 64 2.19 0.45 18.59
N LEU A 65 1.18 1.31 18.77
CA LEU A 65 -0.21 0.90 18.72
C LEU A 65 -0.51 0.48 17.27
N THR A 66 -0.76 -0.79 17.08
CA THR A 66 -1.14 -1.35 15.77
C THR A 66 -2.64 -1.50 15.61
N ASN A 67 -3.38 -1.38 16.73
CA ASN A 67 -4.83 -1.50 16.74
C ASN A 67 -5.47 -0.18 16.38
N PHE A 68 -6.41 -0.19 15.45
CA PHE A 68 -7.14 1.01 15.09
C PHE A 68 -8.55 0.68 14.54
N VAL A 69 -9.40 1.68 14.58
CA VAL A 69 -10.64 1.76 13.82
C VAL A 69 -10.58 2.99 12.93
N GLU A 70 -11.20 2.90 11.77
CA GLU A 70 -11.28 3.98 10.79
C GLU A 70 -12.64 3.97 10.11
N ALA A 71 -13.18 5.15 9.83
CA ALA A 71 -14.39 5.32 9.03
C ALA A 71 -14.26 6.55 8.13
N GLY A 72 -14.87 6.51 6.96
CA GLY A 72 -14.78 7.57 5.98
C GLY A 72 -15.79 7.46 4.86
N GLY A 73 -15.70 8.38 3.91
CA GLY A 73 -16.52 8.42 2.71
C GLY A 73 -15.66 8.64 1.47
N SER A 74 -16.22 8.36 0.30
CA SER A 74 -15.57 8.50 -0.99
C SER A 74 -16.51 9.09 -2.03
N TYR A 75 -15.92 9.81 -2.98
CA TYR A 75 -16.61 10.32 -4.16
C TYR A 75 -15.66 10.32 -5.35
N ARG A 76 -16.17 9.92 -6.52
CA ARG A 76 -15.43 9.88 -7.79
C ARG A 76 -16.35 10.22 -8.94
N GLU A 77 -15.83 11.01 -9.86
CA GLU A 77 -16.48 11.34 -11.13
C GLU A 77 -15.91 10.48 -12.24
N LEU A 78 -16.78 10.03 -13.14
CA LEU A 78 -16.42 9.26 -14.32
C LEU A 78 -16.81 10.02 -15.58
N THR A 79 -15.94 9.97 -16.59
CA THR A 79 -16.25 10.49 -17.92
C THR A 79 -17.19 9.56 -18.69
N ASN A 80 -17.64 10.01 -19.87
CA ASN A 80 -18.41 9.20 -20.84
C ASN A 80 -19.75 8.68 -20.31
N ASN A 81 -20.41 9.44 -19.43
CA ASN A 81 -21.73 9.14 -18.85
C ASN A 81 -21.81 7.84 -18.03
N PHE A 82 -20.69 7.38 -17.49
CA PHE A 82 -20.69 6.23 -16.56
C PHE A 82 -21.20 6.58 -15.15
N GLY A 83 -21.58 7.84 -14.93
CA GLY A 83 -22.09 8.34 -13.66
C GLY A 83 -21.01 8.56 -12.62
N ASP A 84 -21.43 8.87 -11.40
CA ASP A 84 -20.52 9.12 -10.29
C ASP A 84 -20.54 7.94 -9.33
N TRP A 85 -19.40 7.71 -8.67
CA TRP A 85 -19.32 6.74 -7.61
C TRP A 85 -19.26 7.44 -6.26
N SER A 86 -20.01 6.93 -5.31
CA SER A 86 -20.03 7.44 -3.94
C SER A 86 -20.14 6.30 -2.94
N GLY A 87 -19.60 6.50 -1.75
CA GLY A 87 -19.65 5.45 -0.75
C GLY A 87 -19.14 5.87 0.61
N GLY A 88 -19.25 4.92 1.55
CA GLY A 88 -18.71 5.02 2.89
C GLY A 88 -18.13 3.70 3.34
N TYR A 89 -17.15 3.77 4.21
CA TYR A 89 -16.47 2.59 4.73
C TYR A 89 -16.18 2.68 6.23
N ALA A 90 -16.06 1.52 6.83
CA ALA A 90 -15.47 1.36 8.14
C ALA A 90 -14.50 0.18 8.13
N ARG A 91 -13.37 0.30 8.82
CA ARG A 91 -12.40 -0.78 8.96
C ARG A 91 -11.77 -0.79 10.35
N ALA A 92 -11.34 -1.96 10.77
CA ALA A 92 -10.66 -2.15 12.05
C ALA A 92 -9.48 -3.11 11.89
N VAL A 93 -8.45 -2.90 12.69
CA VAL A 93 -7.31 -3.81 12.84
C VAL A 93 -7.05 -4.03 14.33
N TYR A 94 -6.88 -5.27 14.73
CA TYR A 94 -6.60 -5.68 16.08
C TYR A 94 -5.51 -6.74 16.13
N THR A 95 -4.43 -6.48 16.87
CA THR A 95 -3.28 -7.38 17.01
C THR A 95 -3.28 -7.98 18.41
N GLU A 96 -3.25 -9.32 18.46
CA GLU A 96 -3.12 -10.07 19.69
C GLU A 96 -2.18 -11.27 19.48
N GLY A 97 -1.10 -11.32 20.27
CA GLY A 97 -0.12 -12.40 20.16
C GLY A 97 0.56 -12.46 18.81
N LYS A 98 0.32 -13.54 18.08
CA LYS A 98 0.86 -13.76 16.72
C LYS A 98 -0.11 -13.36 15.61
N ASN A 99 -1.35 -13.04 15.94
CA ASN A 99 -2.41 -12.70 14.99
C ASN A 99 -2.59 -11.20 14.88
N THR A 100 -2.89 -10.75 13.67
CA THR A 100 -3.39 -9.41 13.37
C THR A 100 -4.67 -9.56 12.57
N TRP A 101 -5.79 -9.41 13.27
CA TRP A 101 -7.13 -9.48 12.69
C TRP A 101 -7.46 -8.19 11.97
N SER A 102 -8.13 -8.28 10.85
CA SER A 102 -8.67 -7.15 10.11
C SER A 102 -10.13 -7.39 9.76
N GLY A 103 -10.90 -6.31 9.69
CA GLY A 103 -12.28 -6.35 9.22
C GLY A 103 -12.61 -5.05 8.50
N GLU A 104 -13.44 -5.15 7.46
CA GLU A 104 -13.95 -3.97 6.75
C GLU A 104 -15.39 -4.16 6.31
N VAL A 105 -16.11 -3.05 6.27
CA VAL A 105 -17.43 -2.91 5.64
C VAL A 105 -17.35 -1.71 4.71
N ASN A 106 -17.78 -1.88 3.46
CA ASN A 106 -17.70 -0.87 2.42
C ASN A 106 -19.03 -0.82 1.65
N GLY A 107 -19.79 0.25 1.82
CA GLY A 107 -21.01 0.52 1.08
C GLY A 107 -20.72 1.47 -0.06
N GLN A 108 -21.02 1.10 -1.30
CA GLN A 108 -20.79 1.94 -2.47
C GLN A 108 -21.99 1.93 -3.43
N HIS A 109 -22.10 3.02 -4.14
CA HIS A 109 -22.98 3.20 -5.29
C HIS A 109 -22.10 3.46 -6.51
N GLU A 110 -22.15 2.57 -7.49
CA GLU A 110 -21.36 2.61 -8.73
C GLU A 110 -22.23 2.19 -9.91
N PHE A 111 -22.06 2.84 -11.06
CA PHE A 111 -22.79 2.52 -12.28
C PHE A 111 -24.33 2.44 -12.12
N GLY A 112 -24.88 3.27 -11.24
CA GLY A 112 -26.33 3.31 -10.97
C GLY A 112 -26.87 2.20 -10.06
N ASP A 113 -26.01 1.35 -9.46
CA ASP A 113 -26.38 0.30 -8.51
C ASP A 113 -25.67 0.47 -7.18
N GLY A 114 -26.24 -0.08 -6.12
CA GLY A 114 -25.72 0.03 -4.76
C GLY A 114 -25.50 -1.32 -4.09
N GLY A 115 -24.45 -1.41 -3.28
CA GLY A 115 -24.16 -2.63 -2.54
C GLY A 115 -23.22 -2.43 -1.36
N VAL A 116 -23.15 -3.46 -0.55
CA VAL A 116 -22.27 -3.51 0.63
C VAL A 116 -21.36 -4.73 0.52
N TYR A 117 -20.05 -4.47 0.59
CA TYR A 117 -19.01 -5.48 0.69
C TYR A 117 -18.51 -5.57 2.12
N MET A 118 -18.26 -6.79 2.59
CA MET A 118 -17.69 -7.07 3.89
C MET A 118 -16.52 -8.04 3.72
N ALA A 119 -15.42 -7.80 4.45
CA ALA A 119 -14.30 -8.72 4.49
C ALA A 119 -13.74 -8.84 5.92
N ALA A 120 -13.15 -10.01 6.19
CA ALA A 120 -12.39 -10.27 7.39
C ALA A 120 -11.11 -11.01 7.02
N GLY A 121 -10.03 -10.73 7.75
CA GLY A 121 -8.74 -11.35 7.51
C GLY A 121 -7.95 -11.56 8.78
N ASP A 122 -6.95 -12.42 8.68
CA ASP A 122 -5.93 -12.62 9.71
C ASP A 122 -4.55 -12.65 9.07
N THR A 123 -3.58 -12.03 9.74
CA THR A 123 -2.15 -12.16 9.47
C THR A 123 -1.50 -12.88 10.63
N TYR A 124 -1.01 -14.10 10.37
CA TYR A 124 -0.35 -14.94 11.36
C TYR A 124 1.17 -14.89 11.23
N ASN A 125 1.85 -14.52 12.30
CA ASN A 125 3.30 -14.49 12.39
C ASN A 125 3.84 -15.85 12.88
N PHE A 126 4.34 -16.70 11.98
CA PHE A 126 4.95 -17.99 12.34
C PHE A 126 6.18 -17.78 13.22
N ASN A 127 7.04 -16.87 12.80
CA ASN A 127 8.27 -16.49 13.50
C ASN A 127 8.71 -15.06 13.10
N SER A 128 9.91 -14.67 13.50
CA SER A 128 10.44 -13.32 13.23
C SER A 128 10.72 -13.02 11.74
N THR A 129 10.66 -14.00 10.85
CA THR A 129 10.97 -13.87 9.41
C THR A 129 9.82 -14.27 8.50
N TRP A 130 8.92 -15.14 8.92
CA TRP A 130 7.83 -15.65 8.11
C TRP A 130 6.48 -15.26 8.69
N TYR A 131 5.58 -14.79 7.85
CA TYR A 131 4.18 -14.55 8.17
C TYR A 131 3.31 -14.79 6.94
N ALA A 132 2.05 -15.15 7.17
CA ALA A 132 1.06 -15.31 6.12
C ALA A 132 -0.20 -14.54 6.47
N SER A 133 -0.95 -14.13 5.45
CA SER A 133 -2.26 -13.54 5.61
C SER A 133 -3.30 -14.26 4.75
N LEU A 134 -4.52 -14.28 5.25
CA LEU A 134 -5.71 -14.72 4.55
C LEU A 134 -6.81 -13.70 4.77
N THR A 135 -7.46 -13.27 3.68
CA THR A 135 -8.63 -12.39 3.73
C THR A 135 -9.76 -13.03 2.95
N LEU A 136 -10.94 -13.06 3.53
CA LEU A 136 -12.17 -13.55 2.90
C LEU A 136 -13.19 -12.42 2.86
N GLY A 137 -13.90 -12.29 1.74
CA GLY A 137 -14.90 -11.26 1.57
C GLY A 137 -16.10 -11.72 0.76
N SER A 138 -17.22 -11.04 0.96
CA SER A 138 -18.49 -11.27 0.26
C SER A 138 -19.31 -9.97 0.23
N SER A 139 -20.34 -9.92 -0.61
CA SER A 139 -21.17 -8.73 -0.73
C SER A 139 -22.64 -9.03 -0.92
N VAL A 140 -23.47 -8.02 -0.58
CA VAL A 140 -24.90 -7.96 -0.82
C VAL A 140 -25.21 -6.72 -1.66
N GLY A 141 -26.11 -6.82 -2.67
CA GLY A 141 -26.37 -5.73 -3.63
C GLY A 141 -25.14 -5.43 -4.50
N GLY A 142 -25.21 -4.45 -5.38
CA GLY A 142 -24.10 -4.01 -6.27
C GLY A 142 -23.55 -5.12 -7.18
N PHE A 143 -23.90 -5.09 -8.48
CA PHE A 143 -23.40 -6.10 -9.43
C PHE A 143 -21.88 -6.05 -9.58
N PHE A 144 -21.24 -4.93 -9.29
CA PHE A 144 -19.80 -4.66 -9.37
C PHE A 144 -19.00 -5.27 -8.21
N TRP A 145 -19.65 -5.66 -7.10
CA TRP A 145 -19.01 -6.33 -5.98
C TRP A 145 -18.92 -7.86 -6.17
N PRO A 146 -17.86 -8.51 -5.67
CA PRO A 146 -17.77 -9.96 -5.72
C PRO A 146 -18.86 -10.64 -4.89
N ARG A 147 -19.39 -11.75 -5.38
CA ARG A 147 -20.14 -12.68 -4.54
C ARG A 147 -19.25 -13.33 -3.49
N PHE A 148 -18.00 -13.63 -3.85
CA PHE A 148 -16.99 -14.15 -2.95
C PHE A 148 -15.59 -13.77 -3.42
N ARG A 149 -14.72 -13.42 -2.47
CA ARG A 149 -13.31 -13.14 -2.70
C ARG A 149 -12.46 -13.79 -1.62
N ALA A 150 -11.30 -14.35 -2.00
CA ALA A 150 -10.31 -14.87 -1.10
C ALA A 150 -8.92 -14.45 -1.59
N ASP A 151 -8.12 -13.88 -0.70
CA ASP A 151 -6.73 -13.49 -0.97
C ASP A 151 -5.83 -14.10 0.11
N ALA A 152 -4.80 -14.84 -0.29
CA ALA A 152 -3.82 -15.45 0.59
C ALA A 152 -2.41 -15.02 0.18
N PHE A 153 -1.59 -14.65 1.16
CA PHE A 153 -0.20 -14.23 0.93
C PHE A 153 0.74 -14.92 1.91
N LEU A 154 1.92 -15.30 1.40
CA LEU A 154 3.04 -15.76 2.19
C LEU A 154 4.19 -14.77 2.03
N ASN A 155 4.75 -14.36 3.15
CA ASN A 155 5.74 -13.29 3.21
C ASN A 155 6.99 -13.77 3.94
N ARG A 156 8.16 -13.39 3.41
CA ARG A 156 9.44 -13.66 4.04
C ARG A 156 10.28 -12.39 4.15
N LYS A 157 10.73 -12.11 5.37
CA LYS A 157 11.66 -11.01 5.65
C LYS A 157 13.09 -11.48 5.43
N TRP A 158 13.82 -10.79 4.59
CA TRP A 158 15.20 -11.06 4.19
C TRP A 158 16.13 -9.97 4.72
N LEU A 159 17.44 -10.22 4.61
CA LEU A 159 18.54 -9.39 5.07
C LEU A 159 18.63 -9.32 6.60
N SER A 160 19.80 -8.92 7.10
CA SER A 160 20.11 -8.93 8.55
C SER A 160 19.17 -8.02 9.38
N ARG A 161 18.77 -6.89 8.80
CA ARG A 161 17.83 -5.95 9.42
C ARG A 161 16.37 -6.22 9.05
N LYS A 162 16.08 -7.29 8.30
CA LYS A 162 14.72 -7.65 7.85
C LYS A 162 14.03 -6.56 7.01
N GLN A 163 14.81 -5.74 6.33
CA GLN A 163 14.30 -4.61 5.57
C GLN A 163 13.75 -4.96 4.18
N LEU A 164 14.01 -6.14 3.66
CA LEU A 164 13.42 -6.64 2.42
C LEU A 164 12.39 -7.72 2.75
N ILE A 165 11.17 -7.55 2.27
CA ILE A 165 10.10 -8.54 2.34
C ILE A 165 9.84 -9.01 0.91
N ALA A 166 9.90 -10.33 0.70
CA ALA A 166 9.41 -10.95 -0.52
C ALA A 166 8.04 -11.59 -0.25
N THR A 167 7.12 -11.39 -1.17
CA THR A 167 5.72 -11.82 -1.07
C THR A 167 5.35 -12.68 -2.27
N ILE A 168 4.68 -13.80 -2.02
CA ILE A 168 3.95 -14.58 -3.01
C ILE A 168 2.49 -14.68 -2.55
N GLY A 169 1.54 -14.55 -3.47
CA GLY A 169 0.12 -14.59 -3.15
C GLY A 169 -0.70 -15.35 -4.17
N TYR A 170 -1.89 -15.74 -3.74
CA TYR A 170 -2.95 -16.30 -4.57
C TYR A 170 -4.25 -15.58 -4.28
N GLY A 171 -4.96 -15.18 -5.33
CA GLY A 171 -6.26 -14.54 -5.27
C GLY A 171 -7.32 -15.34 -6.02
N TYR A 172 -8.51 -15.40 -5.45
CA TYR A 172 -9.71 -15.91 -6.09
C TYR A 172 -10.85 -14.90 -5.97
N TYR A 173 -11.48 -14.59 -7.09
CA TYR A 173 -12.60 -13.68 -7.17
C TYR A 173 -13.74 -14.35 -7.94
N ALA A 174 -14.93 -14.36 -7.36
CA ALA A 174 -16.15 -14.81 -8.00
C ALA A 174 -17.11 -13.62 -8.11
N ALA A 175 -17.35 -13.12 -9.31
CA ALA A 175 -18.37 -12.13 -9.58
C ALA A 175 -19.78 -12.67 -9.29
N LYS A 176 -20.79 -11.81 -9.32
CA LYS A 176 -22.19 -12.19 -9.15
C LYS A 176 -22.79 -12.88 -10.36
N ASP A 177 -22.16 -12.64 -11.51
CA ASP A 177 -22.46 -13.32 -12.77
C ASP A 177 -21.60 -14.60 -12.97
N VAL A 178 -21.26 -14.91 -14.21
CA VAL A 178 -20.46 -16.11 -14.57
C VAL A 178 -18.97 -15.93 -14.38
N HIS A 179 -18.48 -14.68 -14.21
CA HIS A 179 -17.04 -14.39 -14.20
C HIS A 179 -16.36 -14.88 -12.93
N ARG A 180 -15.17 -15.43 -13.11
CA ARG A 180 -14.30 -15.94 -12.04
C ARG A 180 -12.86 -15.61 -12.40
N ASP A 181 -12.14 -15.06 -11.46
CA ASP A 181 -10.72 -14.75 -11.60
C ASP A 181 -9.88 -15.57 -10.64
N GLN A 182 -8.73 -15.98 -11.11
CA GLN A 182 -7.68 -16.58 -10.32
C GLN A 182 -6.39 -15.85 -10.61
N SER A 183 -5.68 -15.48 -9.59
CA SER A 183 -4.44 -14.71 -9.75
C SER A 183 -3.32 -15.24 -8.89
N VAL A 184 -2.09 -15.15 -9.43
CA VAL A 184 -0.85 -15.29 -8.68
C VAL A 184 -0.22 -13.91 -8.57
N PHE A 185 0.25 -13.57 -7.39
CA PHE A 185 0.94 -12.33 -7.09
C PHE A 185 2.39 -12.62 -6.67
N VAL A 186 3.32 -11.80 -7.12
CA VAL A 186 4.70 -11.74 -6.62
C VAL A 186 5.09 -10.29 -6.43
N GLY A 187 5.76 -9.96 -5.32
CA GLY A 187 6.12 -8.58 -5.05
C GLY A 187 7.19 -8.46 -3.97
N THR A 188 7.67 -7.25 -3.80
CA THR A 188 8.64 -6.92 -2.77
C THR A 188 8.26 -5.64 -2.02
N THR A 189 8.69 -5.56 -0.76
CA THR A 189 8.67 -4.33 0.04
C THR A 189 10.05 -4.10 0.60
N TYR A 190 10.64 -2.93 0.36
CA TYR A 190 11.94 -2.57 0.87
C TYR A 190 11.87 -1.35 1.79
N TYR A 191 12.27 -1.54 3.04
CA TYR A 191 12.39 -0.48 4.04
C TYR A 191 13.78 0.12 4.00
N PHE A 192 13.89 1.35 3.50
CA PHE A 192 15.14 2.10 3.56
C PHE A 192 15.43 2.55 4.99
N THR A 193 16.65 3.00 5.22
CA THR A 193 16.94 3.76 6.44
C THR A 193 16.07 5.01 6.39
N LYS A 194 15.12 5.12 7.34
CA LYS A 194 14.08 6.16 7.40
C LYS A 194 14.31 7.37 6.46
N PRO A 195 13.31 7.94 5.83
CA PRO A 195 11.87 7.74 6.05
C PRO A 195 11.13 7.04 4.87
N TRP A 196 11.79 6.22 4.07
CA TRP A 196 11.25 5.74 2.80
C TRP A 196 10.92 4.25 2.83
N ILE A 197 9.84 3.86 2.16
CA ILE A 197 9.45 2.48 1.87
C ILE A 197 9.15 2.39 0.38
N PHE A 198 9.74 1.42 -0.29
CA PHE A 198 9.46 1.10 -1.68
C PHE A 198 8.71 -0.23 -1.76
N GLU A 199 7.69 -0.30 -2.62
CA GLU A 199 6.91 -1.50 -2.86
C GLU A 199 6.72 -1.69 -4.34
N ASP A 200 6.76 -2.94 -4.79
CA ASP A 200 6.44 -3.33 -6.16
C ASP A 200 5.70 -4.67 -6.17
N GLY A 201 5.02 -4.93 -7.27
CA GLY A 201 4.39 -6.22 -7.45
C GLY A 201 3.85 -6.44 -8.86
N LEU A 202 3.79 -7.72 -9.21
CA LEU A 202 3.17 -8.21 -10.44
C LEU A 202 2.06 -9.18 -10.07
N ARG A 203 0.94 -9.06 -10.76
CA ARG A 203 -0.20 -9.97 -10.67
C ARG A 203 -0.44 -10.61 -12.02
N PHE A 204 -0.53 -11.91 -12.04
CA PHE A 204 -0.85 -12.72 -13.21
C PHE A 204 -2.24 -13.28 -13.03
N ASN A 205 -3.23 -12.69 -13.68
CA ASN A 205 -4.63 -13.04 -13.55
C ASN A 205 -5.12 -13.85 -14.74
N VAL A 206 -5.97 -14.83 -14.47
CA VAL A 206 -6.71 -15.60 -15.47
C VAL A 206 -8.19 -15.52 -15.13
N SER A 207 -8.95 -14.93 -16.06
CA SER A 207 -10.38 -14.71 -15.94
C SER A 207 -11.18 -15.68 -16.78
N ASN A 208 -12.24 -16.25 -16.22
CA ASN A 208 -13.18 -17.12 -16.87
C ASN A 208 -14.57 -16.46 -16.96
N PRO A 209 -15.37 -16.73 -18.01
CA PRO A 209 -15.12 -17.67 -19.12
C PRO A 209 -14.03 -17.18 -20.08
N GLY A 210 -13.42 -18.11 -20.82
CA GLY A 210 -12.47 -17.81 -21.89
C GLY A 210 -11.00 -17.86 -21.51
N ALA A 211 -10.66 -18.12 -20.24
CA ALA A 211 -9.29 -18.21 -19.73
C ALA A 211 -8.42 -17.00 -20.17
N ILE A 212 -8.98 -15.78 -20.06
CA ILE A 212 -8.30 -14.56 -20.49
C ILE A 212 -7.20 -14.24 -19.49
N PHE A 213 -5.97 -14.22 -19.99
CA PHE A 213 -4.81 -13.80 -19.22
C PHE A 213 -4.71 -12.27 -19.24
N SER A 214 -4.60 -11.66 -18.05
CA SER A 214 -4.52 -10.22 -17.86
C SER A 214 -3.47 -9.88 -16.77
N PRO A 215 -2.22 -9.63 -17.18
CA PRO A 215 -1.16 -9.25 -16.27
C PRO A 215 -1.30 -7.79 -15.83
N SER A 216 -0.97 -7.51 -14.58
CA SER A 216 -0.90 -6.15 -14.05
C SER A 216 0.28 -6.00 -13.09
N GLY A 217 0.68 -4.77 -12.83
CA GLY A 217 1.75 -4.47 -11.90
C GLY A 217 1.59 -3.11 -11.26
N PHE A 218 2.29 -2.91 -10.16
CA PHE A 218 2.35 -1.62 -9.49
C PHE A 218 3.74 -1.30 -8.96
N VAL A 219 3.97 -0.02 -8.72
CA VAL A 219 5.08 0.50 -7.94
C VAL A 219 4.56 1.55 -6.98
N ALA A 220 5.05 1.52 -5.73
CA ALA A 220 4.67 2.50 -4.72
C ALA A 220 5.89 3.00 -3.95
N LEU A 221 5.84 4.27 -3.60
CA LEU A 221 6.85 4.91 -2.77
C LEU A 221 6.15 5.64 -1.63
N THR A 222 6.49 5.24 -0.40
CA THR A 222 5.98 5.86 0.82
C THR A 222 7.07 6.66 1.50
N GLN A 223 6.76 7.88 1.92
CA GLN A 223 7.60 8.74 2.74
C GLN A 223 6.86 9.05 4.04
N GLY A 224 7.57 9.00 5.16
CA GLY A 224 7.00 9.43 6.43
C GLY A 224 7.51 8.66 7.64
N ALA A 225 6.89 8.95 8.78
CA ALA A 225 7.20 8.33 10.06
C ALA A 225 5.94 8.11 10.88
N ASN A 226 5.94 7.04 11.66
CA ASN A 226 4.86 6.72 12.59
C ASN A 226 4.60 7.89 13.56
N LYS A 227 3.32 8.15 13.86
CA LYS A 227 2.84 9.27 14.70
C LYS A 227 3.08 10.67 14.13
N HIS A 228 3.56 10.77 12.90
CA HIS A 228 3.67 12.02 12.16
C HIS A 228 2.75 11.98 10.94
N HIS A 229 3.25 11.48 9.85
CA HIS A 229 2.49 11.29 8.62
C HIS A 229 3.11 10.17 7.79
N TYR A 230 2.31 9.66 6.84
CA TYR A 230 2.77 8.90 5.70
C TYR A 230 2.14 9.48 4.44
N VAL A 231 2.94 9.69 3.42
CA VAL A 231 2.49 9.99 2.06
C VAL A 231 2.96 8.88 1.16
N THR A 232 2.03 8.22 0.48
CA THR A 232 2.30 7.14 -0.47
C THR A 232 1.84 7.58 -1.85
N VAL A 233 2.69 7.41 -2.84
CA VAL A 233 2.34 7.50 -4.27
C VAL A 233 2.40 6.10 -4.83
N ASN A 234 1.30 5.63 -5.39
CA ASN A 234 1.16 4.32 -6.02
C ASN A 234 0.74 4.49 -7.48
N ALA A 235 1.46 3.87 -8.41
CA ALA A 235 1.12 3.81 -9.82
C ALA A 235 0.89 2.35 -10.20
N GLU A 236 -0.26 2.08 -10.83
CA GLU A 236 -0.65 0.76 -11.31
C GLU A 236 -0.84 0.80 -12.82
N PHE A 237 -0.55 -0.31 -13.47
CA PHE A 237 -0.69 -0.50 -14.92
C PHE A 237 -0.94 -1.96 -15.23
N GLY A 238 -1.71 -2.22 -16.27
CA GLY A 238 -1.94 -3.60 -16.68
C GLY A 238 -3.12 -3.77 -17.63
N GLU A 239 -3.49 -5.01 -17.81
CA GLU A 239 -4.64 -5.42 -18.60
C GLU A 239 -5.79 -5.85 -17.69
N GLU A 240 -7.00 -5.46 -18.06
CA GLU A 240 -8.23 -5.91 -17.46
C GLU A 240 -8.95 -6.89 -18.38
N ALA A 241 -9.28 -8.07 -17.85
CA ALA A 241 -9.99 -9.09 -18.62
C ALA A 241 -11.46 -8.72 -18.80
N TYR A 242 -12.11 -8.36 -17.68
CA TYR A 242 -13.52 -8.01 -17.63
C TYR A 242 -13.78 -6.94 -16.59
N GLN A 243 -14.67 -6.01 -16.93
CA GLN A 243 -15.22 -5.04 -15.99
C GLN A 243 -16.72 -4.92 -16.21
N LEU A 244 -17.51 -5.20 -15.17
CA LEU A 244 -18.94 -4.97 -15.18
C LEU A 244 -19.19 -3.47 -14.98
N VAL A 245 -19.89 -2.85 -15.93
CA VAL A 245 -20.30 -1.44 -15.89
C VAL A 245 -21.83 -1.29 -15.92
N GLY A 246 -22.53 -2.39 -15.81
CA GLY A 246 -23.98 -2.53 -15.73
C GLY A 246 -24.36 -3.98 -15.44
N PRO A 247 -25.62 -4.28 -15.12
CA PRO A 247 -26.06 -5.65 -14.80
C PRO A 247 -25.77 -6.67 -15.89
N THR A 248 -25.72 -6.23 -17.15
CA THR A 248 -25.46 -7.06 -18.33
C THR A 248 -24.40 -6.47 -19.27
N THR A 249 -23.80 -5.33 -18.91
CA THR A 249 -22.80 -4.64 -19.73
C THR A 249 -21.40 -4.92 -19.20
N VAL A 250 -20.57 -5.50 -20.04
CA VAL A 250 -19.20 -5.90 -19.72
C VAL A 250 -18.25 -5.21 -20.66
N LEU A 251 -17.23 -4.55 -20.13
CA LEU A 251 -16.03 -4.14 -20.87
C LEU A 251 -15.02 -5.28 -20.80
N SER A 252 -14.32 -5.56 -21.88
CA SER A 252 -13.38 -6.67 -21.91
C SER A 252 -12.11 -6.36 -22.68
N ARG A 253 -11.00 -6.94 -22.20
CA ARG A 253 -9.67 -6.89 -22.79
C ARG A 253 -9.18 -5.49 -23.11
N PHE A 254 -8.84 -4.75 -22.07
CA PHE A 254 -8.32 -3.39 -22.25
C PHE A 254 -7.18 -3.10 -21.26
N GLU A 255 -6.32 -2.17 -21.65
CA GLU A 255 -5.27 -1.65 -20.79
C GLU A 255 -5.86 -0.61 -19.83
N SER A 256 -5.35 -0.60 -18.61
CA SER A 256 -5.69 0.43 -17.62
C SER A 256 -4.46 0.92 -16.90
N GLN A 257 -4.57 2.13 -16.36
CA GLN A 257 -3.54 2.77 -15.57
C GLN A 257 -4.20 3.54 -14.43
N SER A 258 -3.58 3.52 -13.26
CA SER A 258 -4.04 4.34 -12.15
C SER A 258 -2.89 5.00 -11.41
N LEU A 259 -3.19 6.13 -10.79
CA LEU A 259 -2.31 6.83 -9.87
C LEU A 259 -3.11 7.13 -8.60
N THR A 260 -2.58 6.69 -7.46
CA THR A 260 -3.19 6.94 -6.16
C THR A 260 -2.19 7.63 -5.25
N ILE A 261 -2.63 8.70 -4.60
CA ILE A 261 -1.88 9.40 -3.56
C ILE A 261 -2.65 9.21 -2.25
N THR A 262 -2.00 8.62 -1.27
CA THR A 262 -2.56 8.45 0.08
C THR A 262 -1.78 9.32 1.05
N TRP A 263 -2.49 10.12 1.87
CA TRP A 263 -1.92 10.89 2.95
C TRP A 263 -2.58 10.50 4.27
N ARG A 264 -1.81 9.84 5.14
CA ARG A 264 -2.19 9.56 6.52
C ARG A 264 -1.53 10.59 7.43
N GLN A 265 -2.31 11.29 8.23
CA GLN A 265 -1.84 12.32 9.13
C GLN A 265 -2.33 12.07 10.56
N TRP A 266 -1.41 12.05 11.52
CA TRP A 266 -1.76 12.09 12.94
C TRP A 266 -1.96 13.53 13.39
N LEU A 267 -3.12 13.83 14.00
CA LEU A 267 -3.46 15.12 14.61
C LEU A 267 -3.25 15.08 16.12
N GLY A 268 -3.18 13.91 16.70
CA GLY A 268 -2.92 13.67 18.11
C GLY A 268 -2.15 12.37 18.32
N LYS A 269 -1.93 11.96 19.56
CA LYS A 269 -1.14 10.76 19.89
C LYS A 269 -1.66 9.48 19.24
N ASN A 270 -2.98 9.37 19.06
CA ASN A 270 -3.63 8.12 18.63
C ASN A 270 -4.83 8.35 17.70
N TRP A 271 -4.93 9.48 17.03
CA TRP A 271 -5.97 9.73 16.05
C TRP A 271 -5.48 10.67 14.95
N GLY A 272 -6.15 10.66 13.85
CA GLY A 272 -5.85 11.48 12.69
C GLY A 272 -6.80 11.20 11.54
N PHE A 273 -6.37 11.55 10.34
CA PHE A 273 -7.14 11.33 9.14
C PHE A 273 -6.33 10.61 8.06
N ASN A 274 -7.05 10.00 7.13
CA ASN A 274 -6.55 9.54 5.85
C ASN A 274 -7.26 10.33 4.74
N LEU A 275 -6.47 10.83 3.79
CA LEU A 275 -6.94 11.40 2.53
C LEU A 275 -6.36 10.55 1.40
N ILE A 276 -7.21 10.12 0.48
CA ILE A 276 -6.82 9.42 -0.72
C ILE A 276 -7.31 10.25 -1.91
N SER A 277 -6.43 10.49 -2.88
CA SER A 277 -6.80 11.01 -4.19
C SER A 277 -6.40 9.98 -5.23
N ASP A 278 -7.28 9.65 -6.13
CA ASP A 278 -7.04 8.67 -7.17
C ASP A 278 -7.46 9.17 -8.55
N TYR A 279 -6.69 8.73 -9.55
CA TYR A 279 -6.97 8.91 -10.97
C TYR A 279 -6.82 7.55 -11.66
N TYR A 280 -7.76 7.23 -12.52
CA TYR A 280 -7.78 6.01 -13.32
C TYR A 280 -8.06 6.35 -14.77
N HIS A 281 -7.39 5.66 -15.68
CA HIS A 281 -7.57 5.80 -17.12
C HIS A 281 -7.73 4.43 -17.78
N SER A 282 -8.72 4.33 -18.65
CA SER A 282 -8.93 3.21 -19.58
C SER A 282 -9.39 3.74 -20.94
N PRO A 283 -9.47 2.91 -21.98
CA PRO A 283 -10.02 3.33 -23.29
C PRO A 283 -11.50 3.73 -23.22
N PHE A 284 -12.21 3.34 -22.17
CA PHE A 284 -13.65 3.53 -22.06
C PHE A 284 -14.04 4.74 -21.23
N TYR A 285 -13.31 5.02 -20.14
CA TYR A 285 -13.56 6.17 -19.28
C TYR A 285 -12.32 6.54 -18.47
N GLU A 286 -12.32 7.76 -18.00
CA GLU A 286 -11.44 8.24 -16.97
C GLU A 286 -12.23 8.39 -15.66
N ARG A 287 -11.58 8.20 -14.52
CA ARG A 287 -12.17 8.40 -13.20
C ARG A 287 -11.22 9.17 -12.33
N GLY A 288 -11.73 10.22 -11.69
CA GLY A 288 -10.98 11.03 -10.74
C GLY A 288 -11.77 11.28 -9.46
N GLY A 289 -11.08 11.31 -8.33
CA GLY A 289 -11.74 11.57 -7.06
C GLY A 289 -10.91 11.15 -5.87
N GLY A 290 -11.58 10.66 -4.80
CA GLY A 290 -10.87 10.22 -3.63
C GLY A 290 -11.76 9.84 -2.46
N SER A 291 -11.11 9.66 -1.31
CA SER A 291 -11.79 9.37 -0.05
C SER A 291 -11.15 10.14 1.10
N PHE A 292 -11.95 10.41 2.12
CA PHE A 292 -11.52 11.02 3.36
C PHE A 292 -12.09 10.22 4.54
N GLY A 293 -11.25 9.93 5.53
CA GLY A 293 -11.67 9.21 6.72
C GLY A 293 -10.88 9.61 7.95
N PHE A 294 -11.48 9.34 9.10
CA PHE A 294 -10.82 9.51 10.39
C PHE A 294 -10.46 8.16 10.98
N PHE A 295 -9.31 8.07 11.62
CA PHE A 295 -8.87 6.89 12.35
C PHE A 295 -8.62 7.20 13.83
N LYS A 296 -8.82 6.19 14.67
CA LYS A 296 -8.48 6.17 16.08
C LYS A 296 -7.71 4.90 16.39
N GLU A 297 -6.54 5.06 17.01
CA GLU A 297 -5.72 3.94 17.52
C GLU A 297 -5.97 3.74 19.03
N PHE A 298 -5.81 2.50 19.51
CA PHE A 298 -6.07 2.12 20.90
C PHE A 298 -5.18 0.95 21.37
#